data_346503f0a3f82f8cb43742d09638d4c1
#
_entry.id   346503f0a3f82f8cb43742d09638d4c1
#
_cell.length_a   1.000
_cell.length_b   1.000
_cell.length_c   1.000
_cell.angle_alpha   90.00
_cell.angle_beta   90.00
_cell.angle_gamma   90.00
#
_symmetry.space_group_name_H-M   'P 1'
#
loop_
_entity.id
_entity.type
_entity.pdbx_description
1 polymer ?
#
loop_
_entity_poly.entity_id
_entity_poly.type
_entity_poly.pdbx_seq_one_letter_code
_entity_poly.pdbx_strand_id
1 'polypeptide(L)'
;EGLVILFLMLIAYLVSKNPSIINIMPPEFVFAAPVFAFGLVAFGFLGMGPVTIAVDSFGPVSDNAQSIYELSMIESAPNVSGEIQKEFGFKPDFEHSKHYLESCDGAGNTFKATAKPVLIGTAVVGATTMVFGIIILLERLFGNVIANLSLVQPTIVIGLLMGGCVIYWFTGASIQAVVAGSYKAVVYIK
;
A
#
# COMPACT_ATOMS: atom_id res chain seq x y z
N GLU A 1 1.24 -13.95 -0.43
CA GLU A 1 2.22 -12.88 -0.17
C GLU A 1 2.50 -12.74 1.32
N GLY A 2 1.49 -12.65 2.22
CA GLY A 2 1.69 -12.54 3.67
C GLY A 2 2.57 -13.65 4.25
N LEU A 3 2.40 -14.89 3.80
CA LEU A 3 3.26 -16.01 4.22
C LEU A 3 4.72 -15.83 3.78
N VAL A 4 4.95 -15.26 2.60
CA VAL A 4 6.31 -14.96 2.10
C VAL A 4 6.96 -13.88 2.97
N ILE A 5 6.21 -12.84 3.33
CA ILE A 5 6.69 -11.78 4.23
C ILE A 5 7.07 -12.36 5.58
N LEU A 6 6.19 -13.18 6.18
CA LEU A 6 6.47 -13.85 7.45
C LEU A 6 7.70 -14.76 7.37
N PHE A 7 7.84 -15.48 6.28
CA PHE A 7 9.00 -16.34 6.05
C PHE A 7 10.30 -15.55 5.94
N LEU A 8 10.29 -14.44 5.22
CA LEU A 8 11.44 -13.53 5.12
C LEU A 8 11.79 -12.90 6.46
N MET A 9 10.79 -12.50 7.25
CA MET A 9 11.01 -12.00 8.60
C MET A 9 11.60 -13.07 9.53
N LEU A 10 11.14 -14.32 9.40
CA LEU A 10 11.70 -15.44 10.17
C LEU A 10 13.17 -15.68 9.80
N ILE A 11 13.51 -15.69 8.51
CA ILE A 11 14.90 -15.81 8.06
C ILE A 11 15.73 -14.64 8.62
N ALA A 12 15.27 -13.41 8.50
CA ALA A 12 15.95 -12.23 9.01
C ALA A 12 16.18 -12.33 10.53
N TYR A 13 15.19 -12.81 11.27
CA TYR A 13 15.32 -13.07 12.70
C TYR A 13 16.41 -14.12 13.02
N LEU A 14 16.39 -15.25 12.31
CA LEU A 14 17.39 -16.32 12.52
C LEU A 14 18.81 -15.83 12.17
N VAL A 15 18.96 -15.11 11.07
CA VAL A 15 20.23 -14.53 10.64
C VAL A 15 20.73 -13.50 11.65
N SER A 16 19.84 -12.67 12.21
CA SER A 16 20.21 -11.65 13.19
C SER A 16 20.77 -12.22 14.49
N LYS A 17 20.48 -13.49 14.79
CA LYS A 17 21.02 -14.22 15.96
C LYS A 17 22.37 -14.89 15.71
N ASN A 18 22.90 -14.79 14.50
CA ASN A 18 24.19 -15.40 14.18
C ASN A 18 25.31 -14.73 15.02
N PRO A 19 26.18 -15.50 15.69
CA PRO A 19 27.28 -14.97 16.49
C PRO A 19 28.17 -13.98 15.73
N SER A 20 28.38 -14.21 14.44
CA SER A 20 29.19 -13.32 13.60
C SER A 20 28.59 -11.92 13.46
N ILE A 21 27.25 -11.80 13.49
CA ILE A 21 26.54 -10.52 13.43
C ILE A 21 26.51 -9.88 14.82
N ILE A 22 26.22 -10.67 15.84
CA ILE A 22 26.16 -10.21 17.24
C ILE A 22 27.52 -9.63 17.67
N ASN A 23 28.63 -10.26 17.29
CA ASN A 23 29.99 -9.81 17.67
C ASN A 23 30.39 -8.49 16.97
N ILE A 24 29.75 -8.10 15.87
CA ILE A 24 30.02 -6.82 15.19
C ILE A 24 29.19 -5.68 15.84
N MET A 25 28.08 -6.02 16.49
CA MET A 25 27.21 -5.00 17.10
C MET A 25 27.76 -4.54 18.45
N PRO A 26 27.61 -3.24 18.76
CA PRO A 26 27.88 -2.77 20.11
C PRO A 26 27.04 -3.54 21.14
N PRO A 27 27.60 -3.91 22.30
CA PRO A 27 26.91 -4.73 23.32
C PRO A 27 25.53 -4.17 23.72
N GLU A 28 25.41 -2.86 23.74
CA GLU A 28 24.18 -2.11 24.06
C GLU A 28 23.04 -2.33 23.05
N PHE A 29 23.36 -2.76 21.82
CA PHE A 29 22.38 -2.93 20.74
C PHE A 29 22.14 -4.38 20.32
N VAL A 30 22.79 -5.35 20.94
CA VAL A 30 22.65 -6.77 20.60
C VAL A 30 21.19 -7.24 20.67
N PHE A 31 20.42 -6.75 21.65
CA PHE A 31 19.01 -7.07 21.78
C PHE A 31 18.15 -6.46 20.66
N ALA A 32 18.63 -5.42 20.00
CA ALA A 32 17.96 -4.74 18.90
C ALA A 32 18.27 -5.37 17.52
N ALA A 33 19.18 -6.34 17.44
CA ALA A 33 19.55 -6.97 16.18
C ALA A 33 18.35 -7.51 15.38
N PRO A 34 17.35 -8.20 15.95
CA PRO A 34 16.16 -8.62 15.23
C PRO A 34 15.34 -7.46 14.68
N VAL A 35 15.22 -6.37 15.42
CA VAL A 35 14.47 -5.17 15.01
C VAL A 35 15.16 -4.52 13.80
N PHE A 36 16.48 -4.41 13.83
CA PHE A 36 17.26 -3.92 12.70
C PHE A 36 17.09 -4.82 11.47
N ALA A 37 17.13 -6.14 11.64
CA ALA A 37 16.93 -7.10 10.56
C ALA A 37 15.52 -6.97 9.93
N PHE A 38 14.48 -6.74 10.73
CA PHE A 38 13.13 -6.46 10.21
C PHE A 38 13.08 -5.15 9.43
N GLY A 39 13.79 -4.12 9.89
CA GLY A 39 13.95 -2.86 9.17
C GLY A 39 14.59 -3.06 7.79
N LEU A 40 15.60 -3.92 7.69
CA LEU A 40 16.23 -4.25 6.41
C LEU A 40 15.27 -4.99 5.45
N VAL A 41 14.40 -5.87 5.97
CA VAL A 41 13.35 -6.51 5.16
C VAL A 41 12.37 -5.46 4.62
N ALA A 42 11.90 -4.54 5.46
CA ALA A 42 11.04 -3.43 5.03
C ALA A 42 11.74 -2.56 3.97
N PHE A 43 13.03 -2.29 4.15
CA PHE A 43 13.82 -1.52 3.20
C PHE A 43 13.99 -2.24 1.86
N GLY A 44 14.12 -3.58 1.88
CA GLY A 44 14.13 -4.41 0.68
C GLY A 44 12.82 -4.29 -0.12
N PHE A 45 11.68 -4.26 0.54
CA PHE A 45 10.39 -4.02 -0.12
C PHE A 45 10.29 -2.62 -0.74
N LEU A 46 10.89 -1.60 -0.11
CA LEU A 46 10.95 -0.24 -0.67
C LEU A 46 11.70 -0.17 -2.00
N GLY A 47 12.62 -1.07 -2.26
CA GLY A 47 13.29 -1.19 -3.56
C GLY A 47 12.33 -1.45 -4.73
N MET A 48 11.16 -2.06 -4.45
CA MET A 48 10.06 -2.25 -5.41
C MET A 48 9.12 -1.03 -5.51
N GLY A 49 9.35 0.01 -4.71
CA GLY A 49 8.48 1.19 -4.62
C GLY A 49 8.09 1.80 -5.96
N PRO A 50 9.03 2.15 -6.85
CA PRO A 50 8.72 2.74 -8.15
C PRO A 50 7.83 1.84 -9.02
N VAL A 51 8.11 0.54 -9.05
CA VAL A 51 7.31 -0.44 -9.80
C VAL A 51 5.90 -0.53 -9.21
N THR A 52 5.80 -0.59 -7.90
CA THR A 52 4.51 -0.69 -7.19
C THR A 52 3.65 0.54 -7.41
N ILE A 53 4.25 1.75 -7.39
CA ILE A 53 3.55 3.01 -7.69
C ILE A 53 3.06 3.03 -9.13
N ALA A 54 3.90 2.63 -10.10
CA ALA A 54 3.52 2.58 -11.51
C ALA A 54 2.33 1.65 -11.74
N VAL A 55 2.36 0.47 -11.14
CA VAL A 55 1.31 -0.53 -11.22
C VAL A 55 0.02 -0.08 -10.53
N ASP A 56 0.13 0.55 -9.37
CA ASP A 56 -1.02 1.07 -8.62
C ASP A 56 -1.69 2.27 -9.32
N SER A 57 -0.92 3.00 -10.12
CA SER A 57 -1.44 4.08 -10.97
C SER A 57 -2.08 3.56 -12.26
N PHE A 58 -1.52 2.54 -12.89
CA PHE A 58 -2.02 1.97 -14.14
C PHE A 58 -3.42 1.38 -13.98
N GLY A 59 -3.70 0.68 -12.86
CA GLY A 59 -5.00 0.07 -12.60
C GLY A 59 -6.17 1.06 -12.65
N PRO A 60 -6.17 2.15 -11.85
CA PRO A 60 -7.22 3.18 -11.90
C PRO A 60 -7.32 3.89 -13.25
N VAL A 61 -6.23 4.09 -13.97
CA VAL A 61 -6.25 4.74 -15.29
C VAL A 61 -6.95 3.86 -16.31
N SER A 62 -6.61 2.57 -16.38
CA SER A 62 -7.25 1.62 -17.29
C SER A 62 -8.72 1.40 -16.96
N ASP A 63 -9.07 1.27 -15.69
CA ASP A 63 -10.43 1.12 -15.19
C ASP A 63 -11.30 2.34 -15.54
N ASN A 64 -10.78 3.55 -15.32
CA ASN A 64 -11.47 4.78 -15.72
C ASN A 64 -11.60 4.91 -17.24
N ALA A 65 -10.57 4.56 -18.00
CA ALA A 65 -10.62 4.63 -19.46
C ALA A 65 -11.72 3.70 -20.03
N GLN A 66 -11.80 2.46 -19.53
CA GLN A 66 -12.84 1.52 -19.91
C GLN A 66 -14.24 2.06 -19.50
N SER A 67 -14.39 2.52 -18.27
CA SER A 67 -15.65 3.04 -17.78
C SER A 67 -16.14 4.24 -18.59
N ILE A 68 -15.26 5.17 -18.95
CA ILE A 68 -15.59 6.32 -19.81
C ILE A 68 -16.02 5.85 -21.21
N TYR A 69 -15.30 4.90 -21.78
CA TYR A 69 -15.63 4.35 -23.10
C TYR A 69 -17.03 3.71 -23.10
N GLU A 70 -17.34 2.87 -22.12
CA GLU A 70 -18.62 2.20 -21.99
C GLU A 70 -19.77 3.18 -21.73
N LEU A 71 -19.58 4.11 -20.78
CA LEU A 71 -20.62 5.07 -20.39
C LEU A 71 -20.89 6.14 -21.46
N SER A 72 -19.89 6.50 -22.26
CA SER A 72 -20.04 7.48 -23.34
C SER A 72 -20.88 6.97 -24.50
N MET A 73 -21.01 5.63 -24.64
CA MET A 73 -21.68 4.98 -25.76
C MET A 73 -21.23 5.53 -27.13
N ILE A 74 -19.96 5.90 -27.22
CA ILE A 74 -19.39 6.60 -28.38
C ILE A 74 -19.60 5.84 -29.70
N GLU A 75 -19.64 4.52 -29.63
CA GLU A 75 -19.90 3.66 -30.79
C GLU A 75 -21.31 3.91 -31.41
N SER A 76 -22.27 4.30 -30.57
CA SER A 76 -23.67 4.50 -30.96
C SER A 76 -23.95 5.92 -31.43
N ALA A 77 -23.00 6.84 -31.31
CA ALA A 77 -23.19 8.22 -31.69
C ALA A 77 -23.20 8.39 -33.23
N PRO A 78 -24.16 9.11 -33.80
CA PRO A 78 -24.27 9.29 -35.23
C PRO A 78 -23.04 10.07 -35.76
N ASN A 79 -22.43 9.59 -36.86
CA ASN A 79 -21.35 10.23 -37.59
C ASN A 79 -19.99 10.38 -36.84
N VAL A 80 -19.83 9.75 -35.69
CA VAL A 80 -18.63 9.81 -34.85
C VAL A 80 -17.35 9.41 -35.59
N SER A 81 -17.40 8.35 -36.40
CA SER A 81 -16.23 7.91 -37.20
C SER A 81 -15.74 8.97 -38.19
N GLY A 82 -16.67 9.74 -38.77
CA GLY A 82 -16.32 10.84 -39.69
C GLY A 82 -15.74 12.05 -38.95
N GLU A 83 -16.23 12.34 -37.76
CA GLU A 83 -15.73 13.43 -36.91
C GLU A 83 -14.33 13.15 -36.41
N ILE A 84 -14.10 11.93 -35.88
CA ILE A 84 -12.76 11.49 -35.41
C ILE A 84 -11.75 11.51 -36.58
N GLN A 85 -12.15 11.06 -37.77
CA GLN A 85 -11.28 11.09 -38.90
C GLN A 85 -10.92 12.51 -39.36
N LYS A 86 -11.84 13.46 -39.23
CA LYS A 86 -11.58 14.87 -39.56
C LYS A 86 -10.72 15.58 -38.50
N GLU A 87 -10.94 15.29 -37.23
CA GLU A 87 -10.27 15.98 -36.13
C GLU A 87 -8.90 15.38 -35.83
N PHE A 88 -8.77 14.05 -35.82
CA PHE A 88 -7.56 13.33 -35.40
C PHE A 88 -6.82 12.65 -36.54
N GLY A 89 -7.39 12.61 -37.76
CA GLY A 89 -6.71 12.08 -38.95
C GLY A 89 -6.63 10.56 -39.07
N PHE A 90 -7.31 9.79 -38.21
CA PHE A 90 -7.35 8.34 -38.26
C PHE A 90 -8.80 7.83 -38.25
N LYS A 91 -9.03 6.65 -38.81
CA LYS A 91 -10.32 5.98 -38.75
C LYS A 91 -10.39 5.13 -37.49
N PRO A 92 -11.37 5.36 -36.62
CA PRO A 92 -11.49 4.59 -35.38
C PRO A 92 -11.91 3.14 -35.68
N ASP A 93 -11.33 2.21 -34.92
CA ASP A 93 -11.73 0.80 -34.87
C ASP A 93 -12.23 0.54 -33.44
N PHE A 94 -13.54 0.62 -33.28
CA PHE A 94 -14.18 0.50 -31.96
C PHE A 94 -14.09 -0.90 -31.38
N GLU A 95 -14.13 -1.94 -32.21
CA GLU A 95 -14.04 -3.33 -31.77
C GLU A 95 -12.65 -3.62 -31.18
N HIS A 96 -11.59 -3.25 -31.89
CA HIS A 96 -10.22 -3.37 -31.35
C HIS A 96 -9.99 -2.47 -30.14
N SER A 97 -10.51 -1.27 -30.13
CA SER A 97 -10.39 -0.35 -29.00
C SER A 97 -11.01 -0.92 -27.73
N LYS A 98 -12.22 -1.50 -27.84
CA LYS A 98 -12.90 -2.16 -26.74
C LYS A 98 -12.09 -3.34 -26.20
N HIS A 99 -11.64 -4.21 -27.09
CA HIS A 99 -10.81 -5.36 -26.71
C HIS A 99 -9.52 -4.95 -25.99
N TYR A 100 -8.84 -3.89 -26.45
CA TYR A 100 -7.63 -3.39 -25.77
C TYR A 100 -7.95 -2.76 -24.41
N LEU A 101 -9.04 -2.01 -24.29
CA LEU A 101 -9.47 -1.44 -23.01
C LEU A 101 -9.79 -2.53 -21.99
N GLU A 102 -10.56 -3.55 -22.38
CA GLU A 102 -10.87 -4.70 -21.52
C GLU A 102 -9.60 -5.47 -21.12
N SER A 103 -8.67 -5.67 -22.05
CA SER A 103 -7.39 -6.34 -21.75
C SER A 103 -6.51 -5.52 -20.81
N CYS A 104 -6.44 -4.20 -21.00
CA CYS A 104 -5.71 -3.29 -20.12
C CYS A 104 -6.32 -3.22 -18.74
N ASP A 105 -7.66 -3.18 -18.63
CA ASP A 105 -8.35 -3.19 -17.35
C ASP A 105 -8.15 -4.49 -16.61
N GLY A 106 -8.27 -5.63 -17.28
CA GLY A 106 -8.00 -6.95 -16.72
C GLY A 106 -6.57 -7.07 -16.19
N ALA A 107 -5.58 -6.58 -16.94
CA ALA A 107 -4.19 -6.52 -16.50
C ALA A 107 -4.01 -5.57 -15.30
N GLY A 108 -4.59 -4.38 -15.36
CA GLY A 108 -4.53 -3.38 -14.29
C GLY A 108 -5.13 -3.89 -12.99
N ASN A 109 -6.26 -4.58 -13.04
CA ASN A 109 -6.91 -5.17 -11.87
C ASN A 109 -6.06 -6.31 -11.26
N THR A 110 -5.45 -7.15 -12.09
CA THR A 110 -4.55 -8.22 -11.63
C THR A 110 -3.34 -7.62 -10.90
N PHE A 111 -2.68 -6.65 -11.49
CA PHE A 111 -1.52 -5.99 -10.89
C PHE A 111 -1.89 -5.22 -9.62
N LYS A 112 -2.99 -4.50 -9.62
CA LYS A 112 -3.51 -3.79 -8.44
C LYS A 112 -3.74 -4.75 -7.27
N ALA A 113 -4.29 -5.93 -7.52
CA ALA A 113 -4.53 -6.93 -6.50
C ALA A 113 -3.23 -7.54 -5.92
N THR A 114 -2.17 -7.66 -6.72
CA THR A 114 -0.88 -8.22 -6.28
C THR A 114 0.04 -7.17 -5.65
N ALA A 115 0.02 -5.93 -6.11
CA ALA A 115 0.88 -4.86 -5.60
C ALA A 115 0.45 -4.36 -4.21
N LYS A 116 -0.84 -4.25 -3.94
CA LYS A 116 -1.36 -3.74 -2.66
C LYS A 116 -0.92 -4.53 -1.43
N PRO A 117 -0.97 -5.88 -1.41
CA PRO A 117 -0.47 -6.64 -0.26
C PRO A 117 1.00 -6.40 0.05
N VAL A 118 1.85 -6.20 -0.96
CA VAL A 118 3.27 -5.87 -0.77
C VAL A 118 3.43 -4.47 -0.17
N LEU A 119 2.67 -3.47 -0.66
CA LEU A 119 2.65 -2.11 -0.09
C LEU A 119 2.22 -2.11 1.37
N ILE A 120 1.13 -2.79 1.67
CA ILE A 120 0.59 -2.88 3.03
C ILE A 120 1.59 -3.61 3.94
N GLY A 121 2.18 -4.72 3.48
CA GLY A 121 3.21 -5.46 4.21
C GLY A 121 4.43 -4.59 4.53
N THR A 122 4.91 -3.81 3.57
CA THR A 122 6.00 -2.86 3.77
C THR A 122 5.66 -1.82 4.83
N ALA A 123 4.46 -1.24 4.76
CA ALA A 123 3.99 -0.26 5.74
C ALA A 123 3.89 -0.85 7.15
N VAL A 124 3.35 -2.07 7.29
CA VAL A 124 3.21 -2.75 8.58
C VAL A 124 4.59 -3.07 9.18
N VAL A 125 5.50 -3.66 8.41
CA VAL A 125 6.85 -4.00 8.90
C VAL A 125 7.63 -2.73 9.24
N GLY A 126 7.54 -1.68 8.42
CA GLY A 126 8.17 -0.39 8.66
C GLY A 126 7.64 0.29 9.93
N ALA A 127 6.33 0.36 10.10
CA ALA A 127 5.70 0.94 11.29
C ALA A 127 6.06 0.15 12.56
N THR A 128 6.03 -1.18 12.50
CA THR A 128 6.41 -2.04 13.62
C THR A 128 7.88 -1.82 14.00
N THR A 129 8.77 -1.76 13.03
CA THR A 129 10.20 -1.48 13.25
C THR A 129 10.41 -0.11 13.89
N MET A 130 9.67 0.90 13.44
CA MET A 130 9.72 2.25 14.01
C MET A 130 9.26 2.27 15.47
N VAL A 131 8.16 1.59 15.80
CA VAL A 131 7.67 1.50 17.18
C VAL A 131 8.71 0.84 18.08
N PHE A 132 9.29 -0.27 17.66
CA PHE A 132 10.38 -0.89 18.44
C PHE A 132 11.62 0.00 18.56
N GLY A 133 11.96 0.73 17.49
CA GLY A 133 13.06 1.70 17.53
C GLY A 133 12.82 2.81 18.57
N ILE A 134 11.59 3.32 18.66
CA ILE A 134 11.19 4.30 19.69
C ILE A 134 11.29 3.70 21.09
N ILE A 135 10.81 2.47 21.29
CA ILE A 135 10.90 1.78 22.59
C ILE A 135 12.36 1.62 23.01
N ILE A 136 13.24 1.22 22.12
CA ILE A 136 14.68 1.09 22.39
C ILE A 136 15.31 2.44 22.76
N LEU A 137 14.94 3.50 22.03
CA LEU A 137 15.41 4.84 22.32
C LEU A 137 14.95 5.32 23.72
N LEU A 138 13.70 5.09 24.06
CA LEU A 138 13.14 5.45 25.37
C LEU A 138 13.79 4.64 26.49
N GLU A 139 14.03 3.35 26.28
CA GLU A 139 14.77 2.50 27.23
C GLU A 139 16.15 3.05 27.51
N ARG A 140 16.86 3.52 26.49
CA ARG A 140 18.17 4.14 26.62
C ARG A 140 18.15 5.47 27.39
N LEU A 141 17.11 6.28 27.19
CA LEU A 141 17.02 7.62 27.79
C LEU A 141 16.52 7.57 29.24
N PHE A 142 15.57 6.72 29.55
CA PHE A 142 14.85 6.71 30.82
C PHE A 142 15.09 5.45 31.66
N GLY A 143 15.53 4.36 31.06
CA GLY A 143 15.65 3.05 31.70
C GLY A 143 14.28 2.47 32.10
N ASN A 144 14.22 1.13 32.23
CA ASN A 144 13.01 0.40 32.70
C ASN A 144 11.71 0.61 31.89
N VAL A 145 11.78 1.14 30.69
CA VAL A 145 10.61 1.31 29.82
C VAL A 145 10.07 -0.05 29.37
N ILE A 146 10.96 -0.94 28.95
CA ILE A 146 10.58 -2.29 28.48
C ILE A 146 9.93 -3.09 29.62
N ALA A 147 10.43 -2.97 30.86
CA ALA A 147 9.86 -3.65 32.01
C ALA A 147 8.42 -3.16 32.34
N ASN A 148 8.12 -1.90 31.99
CA ASN A 148 6.80 -1.29 32.21
C ASN A 148 5.85 -1.49 31.01
N LEU A 149 6.31 -1.98 29.86
CA LEU A 149 5.49 -2.30 28.70
C LEU A 149 4.76 -3.64 28.89
N SER A 150 3.71 -3.63 29.69
CA SER A 150 2.90 -4.81 29.96
C SER A 150 1.42 -4.52 29.73
N LEU A 151 0.71 -5.50 29.16
CA LEU A 151 -0.75 -5.45 29.00
C LEU A 151 -1.52 -5.39 30.34
N VAL A 152 -0.85 -5.66 31.45
CA VAL A 152 -1.41 -5.49 32.78
C VAL A 152 -1.49 -4.00 33.18
N GLN A 153 -0.72 -3.15 32.55
CA GLN A 153 -0.74 -1.71 32.78
C GLN A 153 -1.94 -1.05 32.09
N PRO A 154 -2.85 -0.39 32.82
CA PRO A 154 -4.03 0.24 32.23
C PRO A 154 -3.71 1.27 31.14
N THR A 155 -2.62 2.01 31.29
CA THR A 155 -2.16 3.01 30.31
C THR A 155 -1.83 2.38 28.95
N ILE A 156 -1.24 1.19 28.93
CA ILE A 156 -0.94 0.47 27.68
C ILE A 156 -2.22 0.00 27.01
N VAL A 157 -3.17 -0.53 27.79
CA VAL A 157 -4.48 -0.95 27.26
C VAL A 157 -5.25 0.24 26.69
N ILE A 158 -5.26 1.38 27.39
CA ILE A 158 -5.89 2.61 26.87
C ILE A 158 -5.23 3.06 25.58
N GLY A 159 -3.90 3.03 25.49
CA GLY A 159 -3.17 3.37 24.26
C GLY A 159 -3.55 2.48 23.08
N LEU A 160 -3.68 1.16 23.29
CA LEU A 160 -4.11 0.21 22.25
C LEU A 160 -5.56 0.50 21.80
N LEU A 161 -6.47 0.76 22.75
CA LEU A 161 -7.86 1.12 22.42
C LEU A 161 -7.93 2.44 21.64
N MET A 162 -7.17 3.45 22.05
CA MET A 162 -7.08 4.71 21.31
C MET A 162 -6.55 4.50 19.89
N GLY A 163 -5.51 3.69 19.72
CA GLY A 163 -5.00 3.32 18.40
C GLY A 163 -6.05 2.64 17.52
N GLY A 164 -6.83 1.71 18.10
CA GLY A 164 -7.97 1.09 17.43
C GLY A 164 -9.05 2.11 17.02
N CYS A 165 -9.40 3.04 17.89
CA CYS A 165 -10.37 4.11 17.59
C CYS A 165 -9.92 4.99 16.42
N VAL A 166 -8.63 5.31 16.32
CA VAL A 166 -8.09 6.09 15.19
C VAL A 166 -8.33 5.39 13.85
N ILE A 167 -8.19 4.06 13.79
CA ILE A 167 -8.45 3.28 12.58
C ILE A 167 -9.91 3.44 12.14
N TYR A 168 -10.86 3.28 13.06
CA TYR A 168 -12.30 3.45 12.75
C TYR A 168 -12.64 4.88 12.34
N TRP A 169 -12.10 5.87 13.03
CA TRP A 169 -12.30 7.27 12.69
C TRP A 169 -11.77 7.61 11.30
N PHE A 170 -10.53 7.19 10.99
CA PHE A 170 -9.93 7.39 9.68
C PHE A 170 -10.75 6.71 8.56
N THR A 171 -11.18 5.47 8.78
CA THR A 171 -11.99 4.72 7.82
C THR A 171 -13.32 5.43 7.57
N GLY A 172 -14.01 5.87 8.62
CA GLY A 172 -15.26 6.62 8.49
C GLY A 172 -15.10 7.93 7.74
N ALA A 173 -14.05 8.71 8.04
CA ALA A 173 -13.75 9.94 7.34
C ALA A 173 -13.42 9.71 5.86
N SER A 174 -12.69 8.65 5.54
CA SER A 174 -12.34 8.27 4.17
C SER A 174 -13.58 7.88 3.36
N ILE A 175 -14.48 7.09 3.94
CA ILE A 175 -15.76 6.73 3.30
C ILE A 175 -16.59 7.97 3.01
N GLN A 176 -16.72 8.89 3.97
CA GLN A 176 -17.47 10.14 3.77
C GLN A 176 -16.85 10.99 2.66
N ALA A 177 -15.52 11.10 2.60
CA ALA A 177 -14.84 11.85 1.56
C ALA A 177 -15.08 11.24 0.17
N VAL A 178 -15.03 9.92 0.04
CA VAL A 178 -15.30 9.21 -1.23
C VAL A 178 -16.75 9.43 -1.66
N VAL A 179 -17.73 9.28 -0.76
CA VAL A 179 -19.16 9.48 -1.06
C VAL A 179 -19.42 10.92 -1.51
N ALA A 180 -18.88 11.91 -0.79
CA ALA A 180 -19.03 13.31 -1.13
C ALA A 180 -18.36 13.66 -2.48
N GLY A 181 -17.18 13.11 -2.74
CA GLY A 181 -16.46 13.27 -4.01
C GLY A 181 -17.21 12.66 -5.19
N SER A 182 -17.70 11.43 -5.03
CA SER A 182 -18.50 10.74 -6.04
C SER A 182 -19.80 11.48 -6.36
N TYR A 183 -20.50 11.99 -5.35
CA TYR A 183 -21.70 12.79 -5.55
C TYR A 183 -21.43 14.06 -6.37
N LYS A 184 -20.33 14.78 -6.04
CA LYS A 184 -19.91 15.97 -6.80
C LYS A 184 -19.57 15.62 -8.26
N ALA A 185 -18.90 14.50 -8.49
CA ALA A 185 -18.58 14.03 -9.83
C ALA A 185 -19.86 13.75 -10.64
N VAL A 186 -20.84 13.05 -10.06
CA VAL A 186 -22.14 12.78 -10.72
C VAL A 186 -22.87 14.08 -11.06
N VAL A 187 -22.87 15.07 -10.17
CA VAL A 187 -23.50 16.38 -10.42
C VAL A 187 -22.78 17.13 -11.54
N TYR A 188 -21.46 16.99 -11.63
CA TYR A 188 -20.68 17.64 -12.69
C TYR A 188 -20.91 17.02 -14.07
N ILE A 189 -21.11 15.69 -14.13
CA ILE A 189 -21.36 14.96 -15.39
C ILE A 189 -22.76 15.18 -15.93
N LYS A 190 -23.76 15.44 -15.08
CA LYS A 190 -25.16 15.77 -15.48
C LYS A 190 -25.28 17.19 -16.04
#